data_66902cc55d5bbaf3fac23ab62e66165c
#
_entry.id   66902cc55d5bbaf3fac23ab62e66165c
#
_cell.length_a   1.000
_cell.length_b   1.000
_cell.length_c   1.000
_cell.angle_alpha   90.00
_cell.angle_beta   90.00
_cell.angle_gamma   90.00
#
_symmetry.space_group_name_H-M   'P 1'
#
loop_
_entity.id
_entity.type
_entity.pdbx_description
1 polymer ?
#
loop_
_entity_poly.entity_id
_entity_poly.type
_entity_poly.pdbx_seq_one_letter_code
_entity_poly.pdbx_strand_id
1 'polypeptide(L)'
;MKCYINGIRTNIDYTAVLPPPYNGMKKCRFVICDICDTLDCEIDFEKTITSAVIRPLSLGISCRINGSKLSFKLDKPYNISVEINGGTDDTLFIFANESKEYDLSGYKNIIRFEKGIHDIDEMKITDNSTAVIFDEGAVVNGRLVADG
;
A
#
# COMPACT_ATOMS: atom_id res chain seq x y z
N MET A 1 -3.42 -13.93 -9.35
CA MET A 1 -3.99 -13.26 -8.16
C MET A 1 -4.68 -11.97 -8.58
N LYS A 2 -5.85 -11.67 -8.00
CA LYS A 2 -6.62 -10.43 -8.22
C LYS A 2 -7.05 -9.90 -6.86
N CYS A 3 -7.04 -8.59 -6.69
CA CYS A 3 -7.48 -7.92 -5.47
C CYS A 3 -8.61 -6.96 -5.80
N TYR A 4 -9.60 -6.91 -4.92
CA TYR A 4 -10.74 -5.99 -5.00
C TYR A 4 -10.91 -5.31 -3.65
N ILE A 5 -10.97 -3.99 -3.68
CA ILE A 5 -11.24 -3.15 -2.52
C ILE A 5 -12.58 -2.44 -2.76
N ASN A 6 -13.55 -2.63 -1.86
CA ASN A 6 -14.91 -2.11 -2.00
C ASN A 6 -15.55 -2.47 -3.36
N GLY A 7 -15.28 -3.69 -3.85
CA GLY A 7 -15.75 -4.18 -5.15
C GLY A 7 -15.01 -3.65 -6.37
N ILE A 8 -14.08 -2.72 -6.20
CA ILE A 8 -13.27 -2.14 -7.28
C ILE A 8 -11.98 -2.94 -7.42
N ARG A 9 -11.67 -3.38 -8.65
CA ARG A 9 -10.41 -4.07 -8.92
C ARG A 9 -9.24 -3.14 -8.69
N THR A 10 -8.38 -3.51 -7.75
CA THR A 10 -7.21 -2.74 -7.33
C THR A 10 -5.95 -3.33 -7.92
N ASN A 11 -5.02 -2.48 -8.30
CA ASN A 11 -3.72 -2.90 -8.83
C ASN A 11 -2.91 -3.61 -7.73
N ILE A 12 -2.21 -4.68 -8.12
CA ILE A 12 -1.24 -5.35 -7.26
C ILE A 12 0.15 -4.98 -7.76
N ASP A 13 0.87 -4.24 -6.95
CA ASP A 13 2.22 -3.84 -7.24
C ASP A 13 3.23 -4.89 -6.77
N TYR A 14 4.46 -4.78 -7.27
CA TYR A 14 5.50 -5.77 -7.02
C TYR A 14 6.82 -5.08 -6.72
N THR A 15 7.54 -5.63 -5.74
CA THR A 15 8.92 -5.27 -5.46
C THR A 15 9.76 -6.53 -5.27
N ALA A 16 11.06 -6.41 -5.48
CA ALA A 16 12.01 -7.46 -5.18
C ALA A 16 12.54 -7.28 -3.76
N VAL A 17 12.55 -8.35 -2.99
CA VAL A 17 13.11 -8.37 -1.64
C VAL A 17 14.17 -9.44 -1.52
N LEU A 18 15.18 -9.21 -0.69
CA LEU A 18 16.22 -10.17 -0.37
C LEU A 18 16.04 -10.67 1.07
N PRO A 19 15.19 -11.69 1.31
CA PRO A 19 14.95 -12.19 2.65
C PRO A 19 16.15 -12.97 3.18
N PRO A 20 16.37 -13.02 4.51
CA PRO A 20 17.32 -13.95 5.10
C PRO A 20 17.01 -15.40 4.70
N PRO A 21 18.01 -16.22 4.45
CA PRO A 21 19.46 -16.04 4.61
C PRO A 21 20.17 -15.32 3.47
N TYR A 22 19.51 -14.43 2.73
CA TYR A 22 20.07 -13.60 1.65
C TYR A 22 20.59 -14.38 0.43
N ASN A 23 20.00 -15.52 0.16
CA ASN A 23 20.42 -16.44 -0.89
C ASN A 23 19.49 -16.43 -2.12
N GLY A 24 18.76 -15.37 -2.33
CA GLY A 24 17.93 -15.19 -3.52
C GLY A 24 16.90 -14.07 -3.36
N MET A 25 16.62 -13.41 -4.47
CA MET A 25 15.57 -12.39 -4.55
C MET A 25 14.21 -13.05 -4.59
N LYS A 26 13.27 -12.57 -3.76
CA LYS A 26 11.86 -12.94 -3.81
C LYS A 26 11.01 -11.79 -4.30
N LYS A 27 9.98 -12.11 -5.07
CA LYS A 27 8.97 -11.14 -5.49
C LYS A 27 7.96 -10.95 -4.37
N CYS A 28 7.83 -9.72 -3.91
CA CYS A 28 6.85 -9.32 -2.93
C CYS A 28 5.67 -8.62 -3.63
N ARG A 29 4.44 -8.96 -3.26
CA ARG A 29 3.21 -8.37 -3.80
C ARG A 29 2.61 -7.45 -2.77
N PHE A 30 2.15 -6.29 -3.19
CA PHE A 30 1.48 -5.38 -2.27
C PHE A 30 0.38 -4.57 -2.95
N VAL A 31 -0.53 -4.08 -2.13
CA VAL A 31 -1.60 -3.13 -2.49
C VAL A 31 -1.49 -1.96 -1.53
N ILE A 32 -1.59 -0.76 -2.07
CA ILE A 32 -1.73 0.47 -1.29
C ILE A 32 -3.13 1.00 -1.54
N CYS A 33 -3.84 1.35 -0.50
CA CYS A 33 -5.18 1.92 -0.58
C CYS A 33 -5.45 2.86 0.60
N ASP A 34 -6.39 3.76 0.42
CA ASP A 34 -6.83 4.66 1.48
C ASP A 34 -8.13 4.14 2.11
N ILE A 35 -8.27 4.33 3.42
CA ILE A 35 -9.46 4.00 4.19
C ILE A 35 -10.05 5.26 4.82
N CYS A 36 -11.34 5.51 4.54
CA CYS A 36 -12.10 6.55 5.20
C CYS A 36 -12.86 5.99 6.42
N ASP A 37 -13.61 4.90 6.19
CA ASP A 37 -14.42 4.23 7.24
C ASP A 37 -14.06 2.74 7.31
N THR A 38 -14.46 1.98 6.29
CA THR A 38 -14.19 0.54 6.19
C THR A 38 -13.76 0.16 4.79
N LEU A 39 -12.94 -0.89 4.68
CA LEU A 39 -12.60 -1.52 3.41
C LEU A 39 -13.11 -2.96 3.39
N ASP A 40 -13.93 -3.27 2.40
CA ASP A 40 -14.26 -4.64 2.04
C ASP A 40 -13.18 -5.17 1.10
N CYS A 41 -12.37 -6.12 1.58
CA CYS A 41 -11.28 -6.72 0.83
C CYS A 41 -11.70 -8.09 0.30
N GLU A 42 -11.57 -8.32 -1.01
CA GLU A 42 -11.67 -9.63 -1.63
C GLU A 42 -10.41 -9.92 -2.43
N ILE A 43 -9.78 -11.06 -2.18
CA ILE A 43 -8.58 -11.50 -2.89
C ILE A 43 -8.86 -12.84 -3.55
N ASP A 44 -8.72 -12.92 -4.87
CA ASP A 44 -8.75 -14.18 -5.62
C ASP A 44 -7.31 -14.65 -5.89
N PHE A 45 -6.92 -15.70 -5.19
CA PHE A 45 -5.58 -16.29 -5.32
C PHE A 45 -5.44 -17.18 -6.56
N GLU A 46 -6.55 -17.44 -7.28
CA GLU A 46 -6.62 -18.31 -8.49
C GLU A 46 -6.14 -19.75 -8.20
N LYS A 47 -6.21 -20.15 -6.93
CA LYS A 47 -5.93 -21.50 -6.44
C LYS A 47 -6.73 -21.78 -5.17
N THR A 48 -7.03 -23.05 -4.89
CA THR A 48 -7.81 -23.45 -3.71
C THR A 48 -7.12 -23.01 -2.42
N ILE A 49 -7.88 -22.36 -1.55
CA ILE A 49 -7.45 -21.94 -0.23
C ILE A 49 -8.01 -22.94 0.79
N THR A 50 -7.13 -23.56 1.56
CA THR A 50 -7.48 -24.49 2.67
C THR A 50 -7.32 -23.82 4.04
N SER A 51 -6.48 -22.80 4.12
CA SER A 51 -6.28 -22.01 5.33
C SER A 51 -5.81 -20.60 4.97
N ALA A 52 -6.09 -19.63 5.82
CA ALA A 52 -5.62 -18.26 5.66
C ALA A 52 -5.24 -17.67 7.02
N VAL A 53 -4.24 -16.81 7.01
CA VAL A 53 -3.77 -16.07 8.18
C VAL A 53 -3.58 -14.62 7.77
N ILE A 54 -4.15 -13.70 8.53
CA ILE A 54 -3.94 -12.25 8.41
C ILE A 54 -3.08 -11.80 9.58
N ARG A 55 -1.97 -11.15 9.30
CA ARG A 55 -1.04 -10.66 10.32
C ARG A 55 -0.99 -9.12 10.34
N PRO A 56 -0.71 -8.53 11.51
CA PRO A 56 -0.42 -9.17 12.80
C PRO A 56 -1.66 -9.82 13.43
N LEU A 57 -1.48 -10.96 14.06
CA LEU A 57 -2.57 -11.73 14.69
C LEU A 57 -3.29 -10.94 15.80
N SER A 58 -2.60 -9.98 16.43
CA SER A 58 -3.14 -9.12 17.47
C SER A 58 -4.32 -8.26 17.01
N LEU A 59 -4.49 -8.07 15.69
CA LEU A 59 -5.63 -7.32 15.14
C LEU A 59 -6.95 -8.12 15.16
N GLY A 60 -6.88 -9.45 15.28
CA GLY A 60 -8.06 -10.30 15.33
C GLY A 60 -8.94 -10.25 14.08
N ILE A 61 -8.38 -9.92 12.93
CA ILE A 61 -9.13 -9.79 11.67
C ILE A 61 -9.63 -11.17 11.24
N SER A 62 -10.96 -11.32 11.22
CA SER A 62 -11.61 -12.53 10.74
C SER A 62 -11.73 -12.52 9.22
N CYS A 63 -11.54 -13.67 8.59
CA CYS A 63 -11.69 -13.82 7.14
C CYS A 63 -12.61 -14.99 6.79
N ARG A 64 -13.19 -14.93 5.58
CA ARG A 64 -14.01 -15.98 4.99
C ARG A 64 -13.32 -16.52 3.76
N ILE A 65 -13.22 -17.84 3.66
CA ILE A 65 -12.68 -18.56 2.50
C ILE A 65 -13.86 -19.10 1.67
N ASN A 66 -13.81 -18.90 0.36
CA ASN A 66 -14.73 -19.48 -0.60
C ASN A 66 -13.95 -19.91 -1.87
N GLY A 67 -13.54 -21.16 -1.91
CA GLY A 67 -12.74 -21.71 -3.01
C GLY A 67 -11.36 -21.05 -3.13
N SER A 68 -11.17 -20.24 -4.18
CA SER A 68 -9.94 -19.47 -4.41
C SER A 68 -9.99 -18.06 -3.84
N LYS A 69 -11.12 -17.67 -3.26
CA LYS A 69 -11.37 -16.32 -2.78
C LYS A 69 -11.28 -16.23 -1.26
N LEU A 70 -10.64 -15.19 -0.79
CA LEU A 70 -10.57 -14.77 0.60
C LEU A 70 -11.23 -13.41 0.75
N SER A 71 -12.12 -13.23 1.69
CA SER A 71 -12.75 -11.95 1.99
C SER A 71 -12.66 -11.59 3.47
N PHE A 72 -12.43 -10.32 3.77
CA PHE A 72 -12.36 -9.75 5.11
C PHE A 72 -12.64 -8.26 5.08
N LYS A 73 -12.80 -7.65 6.25
CA LYS A 73 -12.99 -6.20 6.42
C LYS A 73 -11.86 -5.60 7.23
N LEU A 74 -11.48 -4.38 6.87
CA LEU A 74 -10.66 -3.49 7.68
C LEU A 74 -11.54 -2.33 8.14
N ASP A 75 -11.47 -2.01 9.43
CA ASP A 75 -12.22 -0.93 10.06
C ASP A 75 -11.35 0.28 10.43
N LYS A 76 -10.06 0.17 10.17
CA LYS A 76 -9.05 1.19 10.46
C LYS A 76 -7.88 1.07 9.48
N PRO A 77 -7.03 2.11 9.41
CA PRO A 77 -5.75 2.02 8.71
C PRO A 77 -4.87 0.94 9.33
N TYR A 78 -4.49 -0.05 8.52
CA TYR A 78 -3.63 -1.15 8.95
C TYR A 78 -2.62 -1.53 7.87
N ASN A 79 -1.42 -1.90 8.30
CA ASN A 79 -0.44 -2.58 7.47
C ASN A 79 -0.50 -4.07 7.80
N ILE A 80 -0.98 -4.86 6.87
CA ILE A 80 -1.23 -6.29 7.07
C ILE A 80 -0.56 -7.16 6.01
N SER A 81 -0.31 -8.42 6.37
CA SER A 81 0.00 -9.47 5.40
C SER A 81 -1.10 -10.53 5.39
N VAL A 82 -1.42 -11.02 4.21
CA VAL A 82 -2.38 -12.10 3.98
C VAL A 82 -1.62 -13.29 3.44
N GLU A 83 -1.60 -14.37 4.21
CA GLU A 83 -0.92 -15.62 3.91
C GLU A 83 -1.94 -16.74 3.73
N ILE A 84 -1.72 -17.64 2.78
CA ILE A 84 -2.60 -18.79 2.54
C ILE A 84 -1.85 -20.11 2.56
N ASN A 85 -2.55 -21.18 2.94
CA ASN A 85 -2.08 -22.57 2.88
C ASN A 85 -0.76 -22.81 3.63
N GLY A 86 -0.51 -22.03 4.70
CA GLY A 86 0.69 -22.16 5.53
C GLY A 86 2.01 -21.74 4.87
N GLY A 87 1.96 -21.17 3.67
CA GLY A 87 3.12 -20.70 2.91
C GLY A 87 3.24 -19.17 2.87
N THR A 88 4.44 -18.68 2.61
CA THR A 88 4.73 -17.24 2.44
C THR A 88 4.94 -16.83 0.99
N ASP A 89 4.97 -17.77 0.05
CA ASP A 89 5.26 -17.48 -1.37
C ASP A 89 4.13 -16.70 -2.07
N ASP A 90 2.91 -16.83 -1.57
CA ASP A 90 1.73 -16.13 -2.08
C ASP A 90 1.25 -15.02 -1.15
N THR A 91 2.10 -14.54 -0.27
CA THR A 91 1.76 -13.42 0.61
C THR A 91 1.41 -12.19 -0.20
N LEU A 92 0.30 -11.55 0.19
CA LEU A 92 -0.07 -10.21 -0.25
C LEU A 92 0.02 -9.26 0.95
N PHE A 93 0.79 -8.19 0.81
CA PHE A 93 0.79 -7.11 1.77
C PHE A 93 -0.26 -6.07 1.38
N ILE A 94 -0.99 -5.56 2.37
CA ILE A 94 -1.97 -4.48 2.18
C ILE A 94 -1.59 -3.35 3.12
N PHE A 95 -1.32 -2.19 2.53
CA PHE A 95 -1.04 -0.94 3.23
C PHE A 95 -2.27 -0.05 3.10
N ALA A 96 -3.18 -0.17 4.07
CA ALA A 96 -4.36 0.68 4.16
C ALA A 96 -4.01 1.92 4.96
N ASN A 97 -3.88 3.05 4.30
CA ASN A 97 -3.52 4.32 4.89
C ASN A 97 -4.78 5.11 5.25
N GLU A 98 -4.66 5.99 6.23
CA GLU A 98 -5.72 6.95 6.51
C GLU A 98 -5.87 7.91 5.33
N SER A 99 -7.10 8.03 4.82
CA SER A 99 -7.40 9.07 3.82
C SER A 99 -7.30 10.43 4.47
N LYS A 100 -6.42 11.28 3.94
CA LYS A 100 -6.18 12.63 4.47
C LYS A 100 -6.50 13.65 3.40
N GLU A 101 -7.40 14.55 3.74
CA GLU A 101 -7.54 15.81 3.02
C GLU A 101 -6.59 16.84 3.64
N TYR A 102 -5.79 17.47 2.81
CA TYR A 102 -4.87 18.51 3.26
C TYR A 102 -5.45 19.88 2.95
N ASP A 103 -5.61 20.71 3.97
CA ASP A 103 -5.94 22.12 3.76
C ASP A 103 -4.69 22.87 3.26
N LEU A 104 -4.73 23.26 2.02
CA LEU A 104 -3.64 23.95 1.35
C LEU A 104 -3.81 25.47 1.33
N SER A 105 -4.90 26.00 1.88
CA SER A 105 -5.22 27.43 1.83
C SER A 105 -4.19 28.33 2.53
N GLY A 106 -3.43 27.78 3.48
CA GLY A 106 -2.36 28.48 4.19
C GLY A 106 -1.04 28.60 3.42
N TYR A 107 -0.89 27.90 2.30
CA TYR A 107 0.38 27.86 1.55
C TYR A 107 0.30 28.79 0.33
N LYS A 108 1.37 29.58 0.11
CA LYS A 108 1.48 30.48 -1.04
C LYS A 108 1.97 29.76 -2.29
N ASN A 109 2.81 28.74 -2.10
CA ASN A 109 3.38 27.96 -3.18
C ASN A 109 3.00 26.49 -3.00
N ILE A 110 2.63 25.83 -4.08
CA ILE A 110 2.33 24.40 -4.09
C ILE A 110 3.18 23.76 -5.18
N ILE A 111 4.07 22.87 -4.77
CA ILE A 111 4.85 22.03 -5.66
C ILE A 111 4.15 20.68 -5.68
N ARG A 112 3.63 20.26 -6.83
CA ARG A 112 2.91 19.00 -6.98
C ARG A 112 3.65 18.09 -7.94
N PHE A 113 3.95 16.89 -7.49
CA PHE A 113 4.41 15.79 -8.31
C PHE A 113 3.21 14.93 -8.65
N GLU A 114 2.75 15.03 -9.89
CA GLU A 114 1.65 14.21 -10.40
C GLU A 114 2.12 12.76 -10.59
N LYS A 115 1.17 11.86 -10.88
CA LYS A 115 1.48 10.46 -11.19
C LYS A 115 2.51 10.36 -12.30
N GLY A 116 3.61 9.62 -12.05
CA GLY A 116 4.70 9.42 -13.00
C GLY A 116 6.07 9.48 -12.35
N ILE A 117 7.11 9.42 -13.16
CA ILE A 117 8.51 9.49 -12.71
C ILE A 117 9.00 10.93 -12.91
N HIS A 118 9.53 11.51 -11.85
CA HIS A 118 10.11 12.85 -11.82
C HIS A 118 11.56 12.75 -11.38
N ASP A 119 12.47 13.09 -12.28
CA ASP A 119 13.90 13.13 -11.96
C ASP A 119 14.26 14.56 -11.56
N ILE A 120 14.69 14.75 -10.31
CA ILE A 120 15.18 16.01 -9.77
C ILE A 120 16.58 15.77 -9.17
N ASP A 121 17.50 16.70 -9.33
CA ASP A 121 18.82 16.59 -8.70
C ASP A 121 18.69 16.91 -7.19
N GLU A 122 18.58 18.18 -6.86
CA GLU A 122 18.32 18.69 -5.53
C GLU A 122 17.30 19.83 -5.60
N MET A 123 16.20 19.72 -4.87
CA MET A 123 15.22 20.78 -4.71
C MET A 123 15.25 21.28 -3.27
N LYS A 124 15.55 22.57 -3.11
CA LYS A 124 15.55 23.24 -1.79
C LYS A 124 14.24 23.98 -1.58
N ILE A 125 13.65 23.77 -0.44
CA ILE A 125 12.46 24.48 0.06
C ILE A 125 12.91 25.28 1.24
N THR A 126 12.98 26.60 1.06
CA THR A 126 13.57 27.53 2.03
C THR A 126 12.52 28.41 2.73
N ASP A 127 11.26 28.20 2.40
CA ASP A 127 10.18 28.99 2.98
C ASP A 127 9.04 28.08 3.48
N ASN A 128 8.51 28.41 4.66
CA ASN A 128 7.45 27.67 5.34
C ASN A 128 6.07 27.87 4.70
N SER A 129 5.96 28.66 3.65
CA SER A 129 4.72 28.87 2.88
C SER A 129 4.62 27.98 1.64
N THR A 130 5.53 27.05 1.45
CA THR A 130 5.54 26.09 0.35
C THR A 130 5.06 24.72 0.82
N ALA A 131 4.03 24.17 0.19
CA ALA A 131 3.60 22.79 0.33
C ALA A 131 4.17 21.94 -0.80
N VAL A 132 4.63 20.73 -0.48
CA VAL A 132 5.03 19.72 -1.47
C VAL A 132 4.05 18.55 -1.39
N ILE A 133 3.45 18.23 -2.53
CA ILE A 133 2.44 17.19 -2.66
C ILE A 133 2.92 16.13 -3.65
N PHE A 134 2.77 14.89 -3.25
CA PHE A 134 2.98 13.74 -4.10
C PHE A 134 1.62 13.11 -4.37
N ASP A 135 1.18 13.10 -5.62
CA ASP A 135 -0.04 12.41 -6.01
C ASP A 135 0.17 10.89 -6.00
N GLU A 136 -0.90 10.13 -5.94
CA GLU A 136 -0.85 8.68 -6.00
C GLU A 136 -0.11 8.20 -7.26
N GLY A 137 0.92 7.38 -7.06
CA GLY A 137 1.77 6.86 -8.14
C GLY A 137 2.84 7.85 -8.65
N ALA A 138 3.09 8.95 -7.94
CA ALA A 138 4.26 9.79 -8.17
C ALA A 138 5.53 9.08 -7.65
N VAL A 139 6.58 9.08 -8.45
CA VAL A 139 7.91 8.59 -8.08
C VAL A 139 8.89 9.72 -8.31
N VAL A 140 9.57 10.16 -7.26
CA VAL A 140 10.56 11.24 -7.36
C VAL A 140 11.95 10.69 -7.10
N ASN A 141 12.80 10.76 -8.10
CA ASN A 141 14.21 10.41 -8.04
C ASN A 141 15.02 11.68 -7.79
N GLY A 142 15.62 11.81 -6.60
CA GLY A 142 16.42 12.97 -6.26
C GLY A 142 16.38 13.29 -4.77
N ARG A 143 16.68 14.53 -4.43
CA ARG A 143 16.77 15.00 -3.06
C ARG A 143 15.88 16.21 -2.83
N LEU A 144 15.03 16.13 -1.80
CA LEU A 144 14.31 17.27 -1.26
C LEU A 144 14.97 17.70 0.04
N VAL A 145 15.28 18.98 0.16
CA VAL A 145 15.87 19.58 1.36
C VAL A 145 14.94 20.69 1.81
N ALA A 146 14.37 20.55 2.99
CA ALA A 146 13.57 21.59 3.63
C ALA A 146 14.39 22.20 4.76
N ASP A 147 14.68 23.50 4.65
CA ASP A 147 15.31 24.31 5.67
C ASP A 147 14.25 25.30 6.18
N GLY A 148 13.64 24.96 7.33
CA GLY A 148 12.62 25.79 7.95
C GLY A 148 12.61 25.69 9.47
#